data_37fc2ca2dde43b3bd6bc38a62b80e664
#
_entry.id   37fc2ca2dde43b3bd6bc38a62b80e664
#
_cell.length_a   1.000
_cell.length_b   1.000
_cell.length_c   1.000
_cell.angle_alpha   90.00
_cell.angle_beta   90.00
_cell.angle_gamma   90.00
#
_symmetry.space_group_name_H-M   'P 1'
#
loop_
_entity.id
_entity.type
_entity.pdbx_description
1 polymer ?
#
loop_
_entity_poly.entity_id
_entity_poly.type
_entity_poly.pdbx_seq_one_letter_code
_entity_poly.pdbx_strand_id
1 'polypeptide(L)'
;MENLFELSPEKYWDFPSSYSKERKESEILTRIASDDYIASLKKDGHYNRTVIANGRIAMQSRTISKVTGEYADKTAHVPHIVDSLKKLPEGTVIIGELYQHGKTSSDMTSVLQCLPEKSVKRQKGEYGFVYYYIHDCWYYNGQNLMDEPYSKRIEYVQKIFNNFLKDNLYIEVAEYAKTPEEITNLLNYARENGEEGIVMVRKDAIVSPGKRTAWKTIKVKKELEKEVDCFLTGHYKTPTRLYTGKELRSWIYWEDLKTGSLVSGKLFGDYEAGRPIEPVTKPYYFGWAGSLELGILHNGKVEELGYVSGVNDEIKQAIVEEPNKYSMRPCKVTAMEFTDDKKLRHPRFVEFRDDLNIEDCNWEKIFGEE
;
A
#
# COMPACT_ATOMS: atom_id res chain seq x y z
N MET A 1 17.31 2.62 27.68
CA MET A 1 16.81 3.51 26.61
C MET A 1 16.22 2.63 25.54
N GLU A 2 15.05 3.00 25.03
CA GLU A 2 14.40 2.30 23.93
C GLU A 2 15.28 2.34 22.66
N ASN A 3 15.39 1.22 21.94
CA ASN A 3 16.16 1.19 20.70
C ASN A 3 15.34 1.86 19.58
N LEU A 4 15.66 3.11 19.25
CA LEU A 4 14.93 3.88 18.26
C LEU A 4 14.92 3.24 16.86
N PHE A 5 15.88 2.37 16.55
CA PHE A 5 15.95 1.66 15.27
C PHE A 5 14.97 0.49 15.17
N GLU A 6 14.39 0.02 16.27
CA GLU A 6 13.47 -1.12 16.34
C GLU A 6 12.00 -0.71 16.47
N LEU A 7 11.69 0.60 16.52
CA LEU A 7 10.31 1.08 16.60
C LEU A 7 9.48 0.52 15.45
N SER A 8 8.34 -0.08 15.75
CA SER A 8 7.44 -0.59 14.72
C SER A 8 6.71 0.55 14.01
N PRO A 9 6.55 0.49 12.67
CA PRO A 9 5.72 1.45 11.95
C PRO A 9 4.28 1.40 12.45
N GLU A 10 3.63 2.56 12.55
CA GLU A 10 2.20 2.62 12.83
C GLU A 10 1.39 2.11 11.62
N LYS A 11 0.25 1.46 11.89
CA LYS A 11 -0.66 0.95 10.85
C LYS A 11 -1.87 1.87 10.74
N TYR A 12 -2.11 2.35 9.54
CA TYR A 12 -3.29 3.15 9.24
C TYR A 12 -4.54 2.28 9.24
N TRP A 13 -5.67 2.89 9.58
CA TRP A 13 -6.95 2.22 9.51
C TRP A 13 -7.50 2.28 8.08
N ASP A 14 -7.95 1.13 7.60
CA ASP A 14 -8.60 1.00 6.30
C ASP A 14 -10.09 0.71 6.52
N PHE A 15 -10.95 1.23 5.64
CA PHE A 15 -12.38 0.94 5.68
C PHE A 15 -12.62 -0.57 5.54
N PRO A 16 -13.59 -1.13 6.29
CA PRO A 16 -14.02 -2.51 6.07
C PRO A 16 -14.42 -2.75 4.62
N SER A 17 -14.05 -3.90 4.07
CA SER A 17 -14.40 -4.29 2.70
C SER A 17 -15.92 -4.37 2.46
N SER A 18 -16.70 -4.54 3.54
CA SER A 18 -18.16 -4.56 3.51
C SER A 18 -18.82 -3.18 3.39
N TYR A 19 -18.05 -2.08 3.47
CA TYR A 19 -18.62 -0.74 3.27
C TYR A 19 -18.81 -0.46 1.79
N SER A 20 -20.03 -0.06 1.42
CA SER A 20 -20.30 0.46 0.07
C SER A 20 -19.56 1.81 -0.15
N LYS A 21 -19.51 2.25 -1.39
CA LYS A 21 -18.89 3.54 -1.76
C LYS A 21 -19.58 4.71 -1.05
N GLU A 22 -20.90 4.73 -1.08
CA GLU A 22 -21.73 5.78 -0.46
C GLU A 22 -21.52 5.79 1.06
N ARG A 23 -21.41 4.62 1.70
CA ARG A 23 -21.14 4.52 3.12
C ARG A 23 -19.75 5.06 3.47
N LYS A 24 -18.73 4.73 2.69
CA LYS A 24 -17.38 5.28 2.90
C LYS A 24 -17.36 6.80 2.76
N GLU A 25 -17.98 7.33 1.71
CA GLU A 25 -18.08 8.78 1.49
C GLU A 25 -18.81 9.48 2.65
N SER A 26 -19.95 8.95 3.08
CA SER A 26 -20.70 9.46 4.25
C SER A 26 -19.85 9.46 5.53
N GLU A 27 -19.11 8.39 5.79
CA GLU A 27 -18.23 8.31 6.97
C GLU A 27 -17.06 9.31 6.87
N ILE A 28 -16.49 9.52 5.69
CA ILE A 28 -15.43 10.53 5.47
C ILE A 28 -15.99 11.92 5.76
N LEU A 29 -17.12 12.29 5.17
CA LEU A 29 -17.74 13.60 5.37
C LEU A 29 -18.09 13.84 6.85
N THR A 30 -18.63 12.82 7.54
CA THR A 30 -18.90 12.87 8.97
C THR A 30 -17.64 13.17 9.79
N ARG A 31 -16.50 12.54 9.44
CA ARG A 31 -15.23 12.77 10.14
C ARG A 31 -14.62 14.13 9.81
N ILE A 32 -14.79 14.62 8.58
CA ILE A 32 -14.38 15.99 8.24
C ILE A 32 -15.20 16.99 9.06
N ALA A 33 -16.53 16.83 9.11
CA ALA A 33 -17.42 17.72 9.82
C ALA A 33 -17.22 17.73 11.36
N SER A 34 -16.62 16.67 11.93
CA SER A 34 -16.40 16.60 13.38
C SER A 34 -15.34 17.57 13.89
N ASP A 35 -14.53 18.17 13.02
CA ASP A 35 -13.37 19.01 13.36
C ASP A 35 -12.29 18.33 14.23
N ASP A 36 -12.32 17.01 14.33
CA ASP A 36 -11.37 16.25 15.16
C ASP A 36 -10.07 15.89 14.40
N TYR A 37 -9.95 16.22 13.13
CA TYR A 37 -8.88 15.75 12.26
C TYR A 37 -8.00 16.87 11.72
N ILE A 38 -6.76 16.48 11.43
CA ILE A 38 -5.80 17.23 10.61
C ILE A 38 -5.53 16.36 9.38
N ALA A 39 -5.51 16.95 8.20
CA ALA A 39 -5.22 16.23 6.97
C ALA A 39 -3.97 16.75 6.26
N SER A 40 -3.34 15.89 5.48
CA SER A 40 -2.27 16.20 4.54
C SER A 40 -2.40 15.37 3.27
N LEU A 41 -1.75 15.80 2.19
CA LEU A 41 -1.71 15.02 0.95
C LEU A 41 -1.11 13.64 1.20
N LYS A 42 -1.69 12.64 0.58
CA LYS A 42 -1.14 11.30 0.54
C LYS A 42 -0.25 11.16 -0.69
N LYS A 43 1.06 11.14 -0.46
CA LYS A 43 2.03 10.90 -1.54
C LYS A 43 2.09 9.42 -1.90
N ASP A 44 2.14 9.11 -3.20
CA ASP A 44 2.31 7.75 -3.71
C ASP A 44 3.81 7.40 -3.74
N GLY A 45 4.32 6.96 -2.62
CA GLY A 45 5.74 6.68 -2.41
C GLY A 45 5.98 5.47 -1.52
N HIS A 46 7.15 5.45 -0.91
CA HIS A 46 7.59 4.43 0.02
C HIS A 46 7.75 5.02 1.41
N TYR A 47 7.00 4.47 2.38
CA TYR A 47 7.16 4.83 3.80
C TYR A 47 8.62 4.85 4.22
N ASN A 48 9.00 5.89 4.92
CA ASN A 48 10.32 6.04 5.48
C ASN A 48 10.26 6.59 6.91
N ARG A 49 11.00 5.93 7.80
CA ARG A 49 11.32 6.41 9.13
C ARG A 49 12.79 6.75 9.17
N THR A 50 13.12 8.02 9.34
CA THR A 50 14.49 8.46 9.55
C THR A 50 14.80 8.48 11.02
N VAL A 51 15.84 7.77 11.43
CA VAL A 51 16.36 7.70 12.80
C VAL A 51 17.76 8.29 12.84
N ILE A 52 17.96 9.24 13.73
CA ILE A 52 19.28 9.83 14.02
C ILE A 52 19.59 9.54 15.47
N ALA A 53 20.46 8.58 15.73
CA ALA A 53 20.85 8.16 17.08
C ALA A 53 22.17 7.41 17.06
N ASN A 54 22.93 7.48 18.17
CA ASN A 54 24.20 6.79 18.36
C ASN A 54 25.23 7.09 17.26
N GLY A 55 25.27 8.33 16.75
CA GLY A 55 26.15 8.74 15.67
C GLY A 55 25.79 8.15 14.30
N ARG A 56 24.63 7.51 14.17
CA ARG A 56 24.13 6.87 12.92
C ARG A 56 22.87 7.53 12.44
N ILE A 57 22.75 7.63 11.11
CA ILE A 57 21.50 7.96 10.42
C ILE A 57 21.02 6.71 9.69
N ALA A 58 19.76 6.36 9.86
CA ALA A 58 19.12 5.27 9.12
C ALA A 58 17.76 5.72 8.57
N MET A 59 17.60 5.62 7.27
CA MET A 59 16.34 5.87 6.56
C MET A 59 15.65 4.52 6.32
N GLN A 60 14.86 4.07 7.29
CA GLN A 60 14.32 2.73 7.37
C GLN A 60 12.95 2.63 6.66
N SER A 61 12.80 1.63 5.80
CA SER A 61 11.51 1.28 5.22
C SER A 61 10.64 0.51 6.22
N ARG A 62 9.39 0.23 5.83
CA ARG A 62 8.45 -0.58 6.64
C ARG A 62 8.81 -2.07 6.67
N THR A 63 9.59 -2.56 5.70
CA THR A 63 9.89 -3.97 5.51
C THR A 63 11.17 -4.36 6.23
N ILE A 64 11.12 -5.48 6.93
CA ILE A 64 12.31 -6.11 7.53
C ILE A 64 13.06 -6.88 6.43
N SER A 65 14.35 -6.65 6.33
CA SER A 65 15.25 -7.36 5.43
C SER A 65 15.40 -8.82 5.88
N LYS A 66 15.16 -9.75 4.99
CA LYS A 66 15.37 -11.19 5.28
C LYS A 66 16.85 -11.54 5.48
N VAL A 67 17.76 -10.69 5.03
CA VAL A 67 19.22 -10.91 5.12
C VAL A 67 19.76 -10.43 6.46
N THR A 68 19.34 -9.22 6.90
CA THR A 68 19.90 -8.59 8.12
C THR A 68 19.01 -8.77 9.35
N GLY A 69 17.73 -9.10 9.20
CA GLY A 69 16.75 -9.11 10.29
C GLY A 69 16.33 -7.72 10.78
N GLU A 70 16.88 -6.65 10.22
CA GLU A 70 16.58 -5.26 10.55
C GLU A 70 15.66 -4.62 9.50
N TYR A 71 15.08 -3.46 9.81
CA TYR A 71 14.35 -2.69 8.81
C TYR A 71 15.26 -2.29 7.64
N ALA A 72 14.80 -2.49 6.41
CA ALA A 72 15.61 -2.22 5.22
C ALA A 72 15.98 -0.73 5.15
N ASP A 73 17.28 -0.45 5.16
CA ASP A 73 17.85 0.90 5.20
C ASP A 73 18.03 1.46 3.78
N LYS A 74 17.53 2.66 3.54
CA LYS A 74 17.58 3.39 2.28
C LYS A 74 18.55 4.57 2.30
N THR A 75 19.30 4.76 3.36
CA THR A 75 20.24 5.87 3.55
C THR A 75 21.20 6.02 2.36
N ALA A 76 21.83 4.93 1.92
CA ALA A 76 22.76 4.96 0.80
C ALA A 76 22.11 5.17 -0.58
N HIS A 77 20.78 5.05 -0.68
CA HIS A 77 20.04 5.27 -1.93
C HIS A 77 19.78 6.74 -2.21
N VAL A 78 19.77 7.58 -1.18
CA VAL A 78 19.38 9.01 -1.26
C VAL A 78 20.39 9.95 -0.58
N PRO A 79 21.69 9.92 -0.98
CA PRO A 79 22.75 10.68 -0.33
C PRO A 79 22.48 12.20 -0.33
N HIS A 80 21.81 12.73 -1.34
CA HIS A 80 21.45 14.14 -1.48
C HIS A 80 20.44 14.62 -0.42
N ILE A 81 19.65 13.72 0.17
CA ILE A 81 18.78 13.98 1.30
C ILE A 81 19.54 13.85 2.62
N VAL A 82 20.34 12.79 2.74
CA VAL A 82 21.07 12.43 3.96
C VAL A 82 22.01 13.53 4.44
N ASP A 83 22.65 14.24 3.53
CA ASP A 83 23.58 15.33 3.90
C ASP A 83 22.91 16.45 4.70
N SER A 84 21.64 16.72 4.45
CA SER A 84 20.86 17.67 5.26
C SER A 84 20.41 17.06 6.58
N LEU A 85 20.08 15.77 6.60
CA LEU A 85 19.65 15.07 7.81
C LEU A 85 20.76 14.99 8.88
N LYS A 86 22.03 15.04 8.48
CA LYS A 86 23.19 15.10 9.40
C LYS A 86 23.18 16.33 10.31
N LYS A 87 22.44 17.37 9.97
CA LYS A 87 22.29 18.60 10.76
C LYS A 87 21.30 18.44 11.92
N LEU A 88 20.48 17.39 11.91
CA LEU A 88 19.49 17.15 12.94
C LEU A 88 20.14 16.66 14.24
N PRO A 89 19.61 17.06 15.41
CA PRO A 89 20.15 16.61 16.70
C PRO A 89 19.96 15.10 16.91
N GLU A 90 20.86 14.52 17.67
CA GLU A 90 20.79 13.13 18.15
C GLU A 90 19.47 12.86 18.86
N GLY A 91 18.98 11.62 18.79
CA GLY A 91 17.70 11.24 19.36
C GLY A 91 16.50 11.84 18.59
N THR A 92 16.64 12.00 17.28
CA THR A 92 15.53 12.48 16.41
C THR A 92 14.98 11.34 15.55
N VAL A 93 13.65 11.20 15.52
CA VAL A 93 12.93 10.26 14.67
C VAL A 93 11.81 10.99 13.93
N ILE A 94 11.93 11.08 12.62
CA ILE A 94 10.93 11.70 11.74
C ILE A 94 10.33 10.65 10.80
N ILE A 95 9.08 10.85 10.46
CA ILE A 95 8.30 9.94 9.61
C ILE A 95 7.90 10.67 8.34
N GLY A 96 8.04 9.99 7.22
CA GLY A 96 7.69 10.55 5.92
C GLY A 96 7.54 9.49 4.84
N GLU A 97 7.55 9.98 3.62
CA GLU A 97 7.43 9.17 2.40
C GLU A 97 8.56 9.55 1.44
N LEU A 98 9.28 8.54 0.91
CA LEU A 98 10.19 8.73 -0.22
C LEU A 98 9.37 8.61 -1.50
N TYR A 99 9.34 9.66 -2.31
CA TYR A 99 8.49 9.74 -3.49
C TYR A 99 9.13 10.55 -4.63
N GLN A 100 8.49 10.59 -5.77
CA GLN A 100 8.84 11.49 -6.89
C GLN A 100 7.58 12.17 -7.42
N HIS A 101 7.69 13.43 -7.83
CA HIS A 101 6.58 14.16 -8.43
C HIS A 101 6.11 13.49 -9.72
N GLY A 102 4.80 13.28 -9.85
CA GLY A 102 4.19 12.67 -11.03
C GLY A 102 4.51 11.20 -11.26
N LYS A 103 5.09 10.52 -10.26
CA LYS A 103 5.42 9.10 -10.30
C LYS A 103 4.64 8.31 -9.26
N THR A 104 4.51 7.01 -9.50
CA THR A 104 3.83 6.08 -8.61
C THR A 104 4.79 5.34 -7.69
N SER A 105 4.28 4.68 -6.65
CA SER A 105 5.09 3.79 -5.80
C SER A 105 5.71 2.62 -6.57
N SER A 106 5.14 2.23 -7.71
CA SER A 106 5.73 1.22 -8.61
C SER A 106 7.00 1.74 -9.26
N ASP A 107 7.01 2.98 -9.75
CA ASP A 107 8.21 3.64 -10.29
C ASP A 107 9.29 3.74 -9.22
N MET A 108 8.90 4.10 -7.99
CA MET A 108 9.80 4.17 -6.84
C MET A 108 10.43 2.82 -6.48
N THR A 109 9.74 1.70 -6.74
CA THR A 109 10.29 0.37 -6.57
C THR A 109 11.52 0.16 -7.43
N SER A 110 11.49 0.60 -8.69
CA SER A 110 12.63 0.52 -9.59
C SER A 110 13.86 1.29 -9.10
N VAL A 111 13.65 2.39 -8.38
CA VAL A 111 14.72 3.24 -7.85
C VAL A 111 15.21 2.76 -6.48
N LEU A 112 14.30 2.41 -5.57
CA LEU A 112 14.64 2.12 -4.17
C LEU A 112 14.87 0.64 -3.84
N GLN A 113 14.50 -0.31 -4.72
CA GLN A 113 14.71 -1.74 -4.48
C GLN A 113 15.87 -2.36 -5.26
N CYS A 114 16.75 -1.54 -5.82
CA CYS A 114 18.01 -1.97 -6.41
C CYS A 114 19.20 -1.66 -5.47
N LEU A 115 20.40 -2.03 -5.88
CA LEU A 115 21.63 -1.67 -5.16
C LEU A 115 21.78 -0.14 -5.06
N PRO A 116 22.34 0.41 -3.97
CA PRO A 116 22.46 1.86 -3.76
C PRO A 116 23.14 2.60 -4.90
N GLU A 117 24.24 2.07 -5.43
CA GLU A 117 24.98 2.66 -6.57
C GLU A 117 24.11 2.75 -7.82
N LYS A 118 23.33 1.69 -8.10
CA LYS A 118 22.38 1.67 -9.21
C LYS A 118 21.25 2.66 -9.00
N SER A 119 20.74 2.78 -7.76
CA SER A 119 19.73 3.77 -7.37
C SER A 119 20.21 5.19 -7.66
N VAL A 120 21.38 5.57 -7.15
CA VAL A 120 21.96 6.90 -7.36
C VAL A 120 22.20 7.19 -8.85
N LYS A 121 22.66 6.19 -9.62
CA LYS A 121 22.85 6.33 -11.07
C LYS A 121 21.51 6.59 -11.79
N ARG A 122 20.46 5.84 -11.43
CA ARG A 122 19.13 6.00 -12.01
C ARG A 122 18.55 7.37 -11.70
N GLN A 123 18.67 7.85 -10.46
CA GLN A 123 18.21 9.17 -10.06
C GLN A 123 18.91 10.32 -10.80
N LYS A 124 20.20 10.20 -11.07
CA LYS A 124 20.95 11.18 -11.88
C LYS A 124 20.64 11.14 -13.37
N GLY A 125 19.99 10.11 -13.84
CA GLY A 125 19.65 9.90 -15.25
C GLY A 125 18.14 9.98 -15.50
N GLU A 126 17.58 8.89 -15.93
CA GLU A 126 16.23 8.76 -16.49
C GLU A 126 15.09 9.03 -15.47
N TYR A 127 15.30 8.66 -14.19
CA TYR A 127 14.22 8.65 -13.19
C TYR A 127 14.05 9.99 -12.45
N GLY A 128 15.09 10.83 -12.38
CA GLY A 128 15.11 12.03 -11.52
C GLY A 128 15.34 11.70 -10.05
N PHE A 129 15.56 12.76 -9.24
CA PHE A 129 15.85 12.60 -7.81
C PHE A 129 14.61 12.25 -7.00
N VAL A 130 14.82 11.45 -5.95
CA VAL A 130 13.82 11.13 -4.93
C VAL A 130 13.66 12.30 -3.99
N TYR A 131 12.42 12.58 -3.59
CA TYR A 131 12.05 13.55 -2.57
C TYR A 131 11.71 12.87 -1.26
N TYR A 132 11.88 13.57 -0.15
CA TYR A 132 11.47 13.12 1.17
C TYR A 132 10.39 14.05 1.73
N TYR A 133 9.14 13.56 1.78
CA TYR A 133 7.98 14.26 2.30
C TYR A 133 7.75 13.90 3.76
N ILE A 134 8.06 14.81 4.69
CA ILE A 134 7.99 14.58 6.14
C ILE A 134 6.61 15.00 6.66
N HIS A 135 5.95 14.13 7.43
CA HIS A 135 4.60 14.38 7.92
C HIS A 135 4.37 14.09 9.42
N ASP A 136 5.34 13.51 10.15
CA ASP A 136 5.24 13.28 11.60
C ASP A 136 6.64 13.30 12.25
N CYS A 137 6.67 13.53 13.57
CA CYS A 137 7.89 13.50 14.38
C CYS A 137 7.63 12.72 15.67
N TRP A 138 8.37 11.63 15.89
CA TRP A 138 8.17 10.77 17.05
C TRP A 138 9.17 11.04 18.17
N TYR A 139 10.37 11.50 17.83
CA TYR A 139 11.41 11.94 18.76
C TYR A 139 12.09 13.18 18.23
N TYR A 140 12.42 14.11 19.10
CA TYR A 140 13.23 15.27 18.77
C TYR A 140 14.22 15.57 19.87
N ASN A 141 15.53 15.56 19.56
CA ASN A 141 16.61 15.85 20.50
C ASN A 141 16.51 15.02 21.80
N GLY A 142 16.25 13.72 21.65
CA GLY A 142 16.09 12.77 22.76
C GLY A 142 14.73 12.81 23.46
N GLN A 143 13.89 13.80 23.20
CA GLN A 143 12.53 13.87 23.76
C GLN A 143 11.61 12.92 23.02
N ASN A 144 10.93 12.03 23.78
CA ASN A 144 9.84 11.19 23.26
C ASN A 144 8.60 12.04 23.01
N LEU A 145 8.11 12.06 21.79
CA LEU A 145 6.90 12.75 21.37
C LEU A 145 5.75 11.77 21.03
N MET A 146 5.95 10.47 21.17
CA MET A 146 4.94 9.49 20.77
C MET A 146 3.67 9.58 21.62
N ASP A 147 3.79 10.02 22.86
CA ASP A 147 2.66 10.23 23.76
C ASP A 147 2.02 11.63 23.63
N GLU A 148 2.60 12.50 22.80
CA GLU A 148 2.04 13.79 22.48
C GLU A 148 0.95 13.70 21.41
N PRO A 149 -0.09 14.56 21.47
CA PRO A 149 -1.09 14.67 20.42
C PRO A 149 -0.47 14.96 19.04
N TYR A 150 -1.08 14.45 17.97
CA TYR A 150 -0.61 14.72 16.60
C TYR A 150 -0.51 16.20 16.29
N SER A 151 -1.49 16.99 16.75
CA SER A 151 -1.48 18.45 16.62
C SER A 151 -0.20 19.09 17.17
N LYS A 152 0.39 18.49 18.23
CA LYS A 152 1.65 18.95 18.81
C LYS A 152 2.86 18.45 18.02
N ARG A 153 2.85 17.19 17.58
CA ARG A 153 3.97 16.60 16.86
C ARG A 153 4.26 17.30 15.54
N ILE A 154 3.23 17.76 14.81
CA ILE A 154 3.41 18.51 13.56
C ILE A 154 4.09 19.89 13.75
N GLU A 155 4.00 20.49 14.95
CA GLU A 155 4.75 21.71 15.25
C GLU A 155 6.28 21.42 15.25
N TYR A 156 6.68 20.24 15.74
CA TYR A 156 8.08 19.80 15.68
C TYR A 156 8.53 19.53 14.23
N VAL A 157 7.68 19.00 13.38
CA VAL A 157 7.98 18.85 11.94
C VAL A 157 8.30 20.20 11.32
N GLN A 158 7.47 21.22 11.54
CA GLN A 158 7.69 22.57 11.04
C GLN A 158 8.96 23.20 11.61
N LYS A 159 9.20 23.03 12.91
CA LYS A 159 10.41 23.51 13.59
C LYS A 159 11.68 22.88 12.99
N ILE A 160 11.67 21.55 12.80
CA ILE A 160 12.79 20.81 12.20
C ILE A 160 13.07 21.34 10.78
N PHE A 161 12.03 21.43 9.96
CA PHE A 161 12.17 21.92 8.59
C PHE A 161 12.77 23.32 8.53
N ASN A 162 12.19 24.26 9.23
CA ASN A 162 12.61 25.66 9.20
C ASN A 162 14.04 25.85 9.71
N ASN A 163 14.46 25.09 10.71
CA ASN A 163 15.78 25.27 11.32
C ASN A 163 16.91 24.51 10.60
N PHE A 164 16.60 23.37 9.95
CA PHE A 164 17.65 22.47 9.48
C PHE A 164 17.52 22.03 8.02
N LEU A 165 16.28 21.97 7.44
CA LEU A 165 16.04 21.25 6.21
C LEU A 165 15.57 22.11 5.04
N LYS A 166 15.10 23.33 5.26
CA LYS A 166 14.47 24.21 4.25
C LYS A 166 15.36 24.52 3.03
N ASP A 167 16.68 24.41 3.19
CA ASP A 167 17.62 24.70 2.10
C ASP A 167 17.86 23.50 1.17
N ASN A 168 17.30 22.32 1.49
CA ASN A 168 17.39 21.15 0.64
C ASN A 168 16.15 21.05 -0.26
N LEU A 169 16.36 21.18 -1.57
CA LEU A 169 15.29 21.17 -2.58
C LEU A 169 14.55 19.83 -2.69
N TYR A 170 15.08 18.76 -2.13
CA TYR A 170 14.51 17.41 -2.18
C TYR A 170 13.85 16.99 -0.85
N ILE A 171 13.73 17.91 0.11
CA ILE A 171 13.04 17.67 1.37
C ILE A 171 11.84 18.62 1.45
N GLU A 172 10.69 18.03 1.63
CA GLU A 172 9.41 18.72 1.77
C GLU A 172 8.75 18.33 3.08
N VAL A 173 7.91 19.20 3.59
CA VAL A 173 7.05 18.88 4.74
C VAL A 173 5.58 18.98 4.35
N ALA A 174 4.77 18.22 5.07
CA ALA A 174 3.35 18.23 4.85
C ALA A 174 2.74 19.62 5.10
N GLU A 175 1.92 20.05 4.18
CA GLU A 175 0.98 21.13 4.41
C GLU A 175 -0.24 20.54 5.10
N TYR A 176 -0.62 21.15 6.24
CA TYR A 176 -1.65 20.58 7.10
C TYR A 176 -2.95 21.38 7.01
N ALA A 177 -3.99 20.76 6.50
CA ALA A 177 -5.36 21.21 6.60
C ALA A 177 -5.90 20.89 8.00
N LYS A 178 -6.33 21.91 8.75
CA LYS A 178 -6.67 21.80 10.20
C LYS A 178 -8.13 22.06 10.52
N THR A 179 -8.88 22.59 9.55
CA THR A 179 -10.31 22.87 9.68
C THR A 179 -11.12 22.01 8.69
N PRO A 180 -12.42 21.77 8.94
CA PRO A 180 -13.28 21.04 8.01
C PRO A 180 -13.26 21.61 6.57
N GLU A 181 -13.23 22.93 6.44
CA GLU A 181 -13.17 23.60 5.14
C GLU A 181 -11.84 23.34 4.44
N GLU A 182 -10.72 23.52 5.13
CA GLU A 182 -9.38 23.24 4.57
C GLU A 182 -9.23 21.77 4.16
N ILE A 183 -9.76 20.82 4.98
CA ILE A 183 -9.71 19.38 4.66
C ILE A 183 -10.56 19.07 3.41
N THR A 184 -11.74 19.68 3.30
CA THR A 184 -12.61 19.54 2.12
C THR A 184 -11.91 20.07 0.87
N ASN A 185 -11.29 21.26 0.96
CA ASN A 185 -10.56 21.85 -0.15
C ASN A 185 -9.34 21.00 -0.55
N LEU A 186 -8.61 20.46 0.43
CA LEU A 186 -7.47 19.56 0.19
C LEU A 186 -7.90 18.24 -0.49
N LEU A 187 -9.05 17.68 -0.08
CA LEU A 187 -9.61 16.47 -0.70
C LEU A 187 -10.02 16.72 -2.15
N ASN A 188 -10.67 17.85 -2.42
CA ASN A 188 -11.06 18.25 -3.78
C ASN A 188 -9.79 18.49 -4.64
N TYR A 189 -8.82 19.22 -4.12
CA TYR A 189 -7.53 19.40 -4.78
C TYR A 189 -6.88 18.06 -5.15
N ALA A 190 -6.83 17.10 -4.22
CA ALA A 190 -6.25 15.80 -4.48
C ALA A 190 -7.00 15.03 -5.59
N ARG A 191 -8.33 15.17 -5.62
CA ARG A 191 -9.18 14.56 -6.67
C ARG A 191 -8.93 15.16 -8.05
N GLU A 192 -8.77 16.47 -8.14
CA GLU A 192 -8.60 17.19 -9.39
C GLU A 192 -7.19 17.10 -9.98
N ASN A 193 -6.17 17.05 -9.12
CA ASN A 193 -4.76 17.15 -9.53
C ASN A 193 -4.03 15.80 -9.59
N GLY A 194 -4.73 14.69 -9.55
CA GLY A 194 -4.12 13.38 -9.74
C GLY A 194 -3.32 12.84 -8.53
N GLU A 195 -3.42 13.48 -7.36
CA GLU A 195 -2.79 12.99 -6.13
C GLU A 195 -3.43 11.66 -5.66
N GLU A 196 -2.75 10.85 -4.87
CA GLU A 196 -3.29 9.56 -4.38
C GLU A 196 -4.50 9.74 -3.44
N GLY A 197 -4.64 10.92 -2.84
CA GLY A 197 -5.69 11.27 -1.89
C GLY A 197 -5.15 12.08 -0.71
N ILE A 198 -5.78 11.94 0.45
CA ILE A 198 -5.36 12.58 1.70
C ILE A 198 -5.20 11.54 2.82
N VAL A 199 -4.41 11.88 3.83
CA VAL A 199 -4.35 11.17 5.11
C VAL A 199 -4.93 12.08 6.17
N MET A 200 -5.95 11.61 6.89
CA MET A 200 -6.56 12.30 8.01
C MET A 200 -6.12 11.65 9.32
N VAL A 201 -5.57 12.43 10.24
CA VAL A 201 -5.12 11.99 11.56
C VAL A 201 -5.87 12.75 12.63
N ARG A 202 -6.39 12.07 13.66
CA ARG A 202 -7.05 12.77 14.78
C ARG A 202 -6.08 13.74 15.46
N LYS A 203 -6.59 14.92 15.81
CA LYS A 203 -5.81 15.99 16.46
C LYS A 203 -5.13 15.51 17.75
N ASP A 204 -5.84 14.67 18.51
CA ASP A 204 -5.40 14.09 19.80
C ASP A 204 -4.67 12.75 19.69
N ALA A 205 -4.41 12.26 18.46
CA ALA A 205 -3.83 10.94 18.27
C ALA A 205 -2.40 10.84 18.81
N ILE A 206 -2.16 9.91 19.70
CA ILE A 206 -0.83 9.47 20.13
C ILE A 206 -0.32 8.35 19.20
N VAL A 207 1.00 8.15 19.15
CA VAL A 207 1.60 7.07 18.35
C VAL A 207 1.35 5.71 19.01
N SER A 208 0.98 4.71 18.21
CA SER A 208 0.78 3.34 18.67
C SER A 208 1.54 2.37 17.76
N PRO A 209 2.85 2.15 18.00
CA PRO A 209 3.69 1.34 17.13
C PRO A 209 3.12 -0.05 16.89
N GLY A 210 3.11 -0.48 15.63
CA GLY A 210 2.63 -1.81 15.22
C GLY A 210 1.10 -2.01 15.31
N LYS A 211 0.35 -1.10 15.94
CA LYS A 211 -1.09 -1.22 16.13
C LYS A 211 -1.87 -0.50 15.02
N ARG A 212 -3.07 -1.01 14.75
CA ARG A 212 -4.09 -0.36 13.90
C ARG A 212 -5.26 0.03 14.81
N THR A 213 -5.47 1.32 15.00
CA THR A 213 -6.58 1.83 15.80
C THR A 213 -7.64 2.40 14.87
N ALA A 214 -8.89 1.96 15.04
CA ALA A 214 -10.00 2.44 14.24
C ALA A 214 -10.14 3.97 14.33
N TRP A 215 -10.33 4.60 13.18
CA TRP A 215 -10.57 6.03 13.02
C TRP A 215 -9.44 6.97 13.50
N LYS A 216 -8.31 6.45 13.95
CA LYS A 216 -7.19 7.28 14.41
C LYS A 216 -6.45 7.93 13.25
N THR A 217 -6.06 7.15 12.26
CA THR A 217 -5.42 7.60 11.03
C THR A 217 -6.11 6.95 9.84
N ILE A 218 -6.77 7.76 9.03
CA ILE A 218 -7.63 7.33 7.92
C ILE A 218 -6.96 7.70 6.61
N LYS A 219 -6.85 6.72 5.72
CA LYS A 219 -6.48 6.97 4.32
C LYS A 219 -7.76 7.22 3.52
N VAL A 220 -7.89 8.42 3.02
CA VAL A 220 -8.93 8.78 2.06
C VAL A 220 -8.28 8.79 0.68
N LYS A 221 -8.36 7.67 0.00
CA LYS A 221 -7.84 7.57 -1.36
C LYS A 221 -8.79 8.30 -2.31
N LYS A 222 -8.19 8.89 -3.36
CA LYS A 222 -8.93 9.32 -4.53
C LYS A 222 -9.71 8.09 -5.02
N GLU A 223 -11.03 8.09 -4.88
CA GLU A 223 -11.85 7.06 -5.46
C GLU A 223 -11.99 7.32 -6.97
N LEU A 224 -10.96 6.97 -7.70
CA LEU A 224 -11.05 6.59 -9.09
C LEU A 224 -11.00 5.07 -9.13
N GLU A 225 -11.99 4.43 -8.53
CA GLU A 225 -12.33 3.10 -8.99
C GLU A 225 -12.96 3.30 -10.37
N LYS A 226 -12.13 3.20 -11.40
CA LYS A 226 -12.64 3.06 -12.76
C LYS A 226 -13.37 1.73 -12.82
N GLU A 227 -14.66 1.78 -13.08
CA GLU A 227 -15.38 0.58 -13.49
C GLU A 227 -14.94 0.25 -14.92
N VAL A 228 -14.52 -0.99 -15.11
CA VAL A 228 -14.05 -1.48 -16.40
C VAL A 228 -14.84 -2.75 -16.73
N ASP A 229 -15.52 -2.72 -17.86
CA ASP A 229 -16.09 -3.91 -18.45
C ASP A 229 -14.99 -4.61 -19.28
N CYS A 230 -14.67 -5.82 -18.85
CA CYS A 230 -13.65 -6.69 -19.43
C CYS A 230 -14.15 -8.13 -19.40
N PHE A 231 -13.33 -9.10 -19.72
CA PHE A 231 -13.71 -10.52 -19.62
C PHE A 231 -12.61 -11.35 -18.93
N LEU A 232 -12.99 -12.50 -18.38
CA LEU A 232 -12.04 -13.51 -17.96
C LEU A 232 -11.48 -14.22 -19.19
N THR A 233 -10.16 -14.28 -19.34
CA THR A 233 -9.54 -14.98 -20.51
C THR A 233 -9.64 -16.50 -20.42
N GLY A 234 -9.92 -17.04 -19.22
CA GLY A 234 -9.85 -18.45 -18.90
C GLY A 234 -8.51 -18.87 -18.30
N HIS A 235 -7.49 -18.00 -18.36
CA HIS A 235 -6.22 -18.24 -17.70
C HIS A 235 -6.26 -17.81 -16.25
N TYR A 236 -5.48 -18.49 -15.40
CA TYR A 236 -5.34 -18.14 -13.99
C TYR A 236 -3.95 -18.52 -13.46
N LYS A 237 -3.53 -17.85 -12.39
CA LYS A 237 -2.31 -18.21 -11.66
C LYS A 237 -2.58 -19.26 -10.61
N THR A 238 -1.59 -20.08 -10.33
CA THR A 238 -1.60 -20.99 -9.19
C THR A 238 -1.84 -20.21 -7.91
N PRO A 239 -2.66 -20.70 -6.98
CA PRO A 239 -2.89 -20.01 -5.70
C PRO A 239 -1.62 -19.97 -4.85
N THR A 240 -1.51 -18.97 -4.01
CA THR A 240 -0.43 -18.89 -3.01
C THR A 240 -0.49 -20.12 -2.11
N ARG A 241 0.60 -20.87 -1.98
CA ARG A 241 0.68 -22.09 -1.18
C ARG A 241 0.52 -21.81 0.31
N LEU A 242 1.42 -20.99 0.88
CA LEU A 242 1.47 -20.77 2.32
C LEU A 242 0.33 -19.89 2.83
N TYR A 243 -0.31 -20.34 3.90
CA TYR A 243 -1.25 -19.52 4.66
C TYR A 243 -0.51 -18.69 5.71
N THR A 244 -0.64 -17.37 5.62
CA THR A 244 0.00 -16.40 6.52
C THR A 244 -0.99 -15.65 7.40
N GLY A 245 -2.22 -16.15 7.51
CA GLY A 245 -3.28 -15.54 8.31
C GLY A 245 -3.04 -15.68 9.81
N LYS A 246 -3.73 -14.84 10.59
CA LYS A 246 -3.62 -14.80 12.06
C LYS A 246 -4.37 -15.92 12.78
N GLU A 247 -5.29 -16.58 12.11
CA GLU A 247 -6.23 -17.57 12.64
C GLU A 247 -5.66 -19.00 12.59
N LEU A 248 -4.35 -19.16 12.85
CA LEU A 248 -3.66 -20.44 12.66
C LEU A 248 -4.22 -21.55 13.57
N ARG A 249 -4.71 -21.20 14.79
CA ARG A 249 -5.27 -22.15 15.76
C ARG A 249 -6.56 -22.83 15.28
N SER A 250 -7.35 -22.13 14.47
CA SER A 250 -8.58 -22.63 13.87
C SER A 250 -8.38 -23.14 12.43
N TRP A 251 -7.17 -23.01 11.88
CA TRP A 251 -6.87 -23.40 10.51
C TRP A 251 -6.86 -24.91 10.37
N ILE A 252 -7.38 -25.42 9.24
CA ILE A 252 -7.57 -26.86 9.04
C ILE A 252 -6.90 -27.41 7.77
N TYR A 253 -6.23 -26.59 6.97
CA TYR A 253 -5.61 -27.02 5.72
C TYR A 253 -4.07 -26.99 5.87
N TRP A 254 -3.43 -28.17 5.71
CA TRP A 254 -2.01 -28.35 5.95
C TRP A 254 -1.36 -29.20 4.85
N GLU A 255 -0.07 -29.09 4.72
CA GLU A 255 0.75 -29.95 3.88
C GLU A 255 1.80 -30.63 4.74
N ASP A 256 1.91 -31.96 4.63
CA ASP A 256 3.00 -32.73 5.26
C ASP A 256 4.26 -32.56 4.41
N LEU A 257 5.28 -31.96 4.97
CA LEU A 257 6.53 -31.64 4.25
C LEU A 257 7.39 -32.86 3.93
N LYS A 258 7.13 -34.02 4.56
CA LYS A 258 7.85 -35.24 4.27
C LYS A 258 7.29 -35.97 3.09
N THR A 259 5.98 -35.95 2.94
CA THR A 259 5.24 -36.72 1.91
C THR A 259 4.72 -35.82 0.78
N GLY A 260 4.63 -34.51 0.99
CA GLY A 260 3.94 -33.58 0.09
C GLY A 260 2.42 -33.75 0.10
N SER A 261 1.86 -34.54 1.02
CA SER A 261 0.43 -34.83 1.07
C SER A 261 -0.32 -33.69 1.73
N LEU A 262 -1.46 -33.32 1.12
CA LEU A 262 -2.39 -32.35 1.70
C LEU A 262 -3.28 -33.05 2.74
N VAL A 263 -3.31 -32.49 3.95
CA VAL A 263 -4.04 -33.07 5.09
C VAL A 263 -4.98 -32.02 5.70
N SER A 264 -6.15 -32.45 6.16
CA SER A 264 -7.13 -31.59 6.80
C SER A 264 -7.30 -31.96 8.27
N GLY A 265 -7.34 -30.96 9.14
CA GLY A 265 -7.58 -31.17 10.57
C GLY A 265 -7.05 -30.01 11.43
N LYS A 266 -7.39 -30.03 12.71
CA LYS A 266 -6.91 -29.04 13.69
C LYS A 266 -5.49 -29.42 14.17
N LEU A 267 -4.49 -29.22 13.32
CA LEU A 267 -3.11 -29.64 13.54
C LEU A 267 -2.20 -28.55 14.08
N PHE A 268 -2.74 -27.44 14.59
CA PHE A 268 -1.94 -26.34 15.14
C PHE A 268 -1.01 -26.79 16.27
N GLY A 269 -1.46 -27.67 17.17
CA GLY A 269 -0.62 -28.20 18.24
C GLY A 269 0.56 -29.03 17.73
N ASP A 270 0.35 -29.83 16.68
CA ASP A 270 1.41 -30.58 16.01
C ASP A 270 2.43 -29.64 15.34
N TYR A 271 1.94 -28.58 14.73
CA TYR A 271 2.78 -27.53 14.11
C TYR A 271 3.63 -26.81 15.15
N GLU A 272 3.04 -26.40 16.30
CA GLU A 272 3.80 -25.80 17.42
C GLU A 272 4.84 -26.78 18.00
N ALA A 273 4.53 -28.07 18.02
CA ALA A 273 5.45 -29.12 18.48
C ALA A 273 6.56 -29.45 17.47
N GLY A 274 6.65 -28.73 16.35
CA GLY A 274 7.69 -28.91 15.34
C GLY A 274 7.51 -30.11 14.42
N ARG A 275 6.28 -30.66 14.31
CA ARG A 275 5.97 -31.64 13.28
C ARG A 275 6.21 -31.02 11.89
N PRO A 276 6.73 -31.75 10.90
CA PRO A 276 7.05 -31.23 9.58
C PRO A 276 5.77 -31.05 8.73
N ILE A 277 4.92 -30.11 9.14
CA ILE A 277 3.72 -29.69 8.45
C ILE A 277 3.73 -28.17 8.31
N GLU A 278 3.12 -27.67 7.22
CA GLU A 278 2.95 -26.24 6.99
C GLU A 278 1.48 -25.90 6.69
N PRO A 279 1.00 -24.73 7.16
CA PRO A 279 -0.34 -24.29 6.82
C PRO A 279 -0.39 -23.85 5.35
N VAL A 280 -1.34 -24.38 4.60
CA VAL A 280 -1.56 -24.00 3.20
C VAL A 280 -2.87 -23.24 3.02
N THR A 281 -2.98 -22.46 1.95
CA THR A 281 -4.23 -21.74 1.66
C THR A 281 -5.31 -22.72 1.22
N LYS A 282 -6.56 -22.40 1.50
CA LYS A 282 -7.70 -23.21 1.07
C LYS A 282 -7.75 -23.43 -0.46
N PRO A 283 -7.54 -22.39 -1.30
CA PRO A 283 -7.47 -22.61 -2.75
C PRO A 283 -6.34 -23.56 -3.18
N TYR A 284 -5.18 -23.49 -2.52
CA TYR A 284 -4.09 -24.43 -2.81
C TYR A 284 -4.46 -25.87 -2.41
N TYR A 285 -5.05 -26.03 -1.23
CA TYR A 285 -5.49 -27.34 -0.71
C TYR A 285 -6.46 -28.06 -1.66
N PHE A 286 -7.39 -27.32 -2.26
CA PHE A 286 -8.40 -27.88 -3.18
C PHE A 286 -7.98 -27.83 -4.66
N GLY A 287 -6.83 -27.29 -5.01
CA GLY A 287 -6.40 -27.12 -6.40
C GLY A 287 -7.21 -26.08 -7.17
N TRP A 288 -7.83 -25.10 -6.50
CA TRP A 288 -8.62 -24.05 -7.13
C TRP A 288 -7.73 -22.98 -7.78
N ALA A 289 -8.33 -22.11 -8.57
CA ALA A 289 -7.62 -20.97 -9.16
C ALA A 289 -7.12 -19.97 -8.08
N GLY A 290 -5.99 -19.35 -8.31
CA GLY A 290 -5.47 -18.25 -7.52
C GLY A 290 -6.04 -16.91 -7.96
N SER A 291 -5.31 -16.18 -8.81
CA SER A 291 -5.79 -14.96 -9.46
C SER A 291 -6.19 -15.25 -10.90
N LEU A 292 -7.26 -14.59 -11.36
CA LEU A 292 -7.85 -14.78 -12.67
C LEU A 292 -7.36 -13.69 -13.62
N GLU A 293 -7.02 -14.07 -14.85
CA GLU A 293 -6.57 -13.16 -15.88
C GLU A 293 -7.76 -12.42 -16.51
N LEU A 294 -7.61 -11.10 -16.61
CA LEU A 294 -8.55 -10.19 -17.23
C LEU A 294 -8.05 -9.79 -18.61
N GLY A 295 -8.96 -9.74 -19.60
CA GLY A 295 -8.65 -9.34 -20.97
C GLY A 295 -9.69 -8.40 -21.55
N ILE A 296 -9.29 -7.73 -22.63
CA ILE A 296 -10.15 -6.95 -23.54
C ILE A 296 -9.82 -7.30 -24.97
N LEU A 297 -10.68 -6.94 -25.90
CA LEU A 297 -10.42 -7.03 -27.33
C LEU A 297 -9.73 -5.75 -27.83
N HIS A 298 -8.63 -5.91 -28.56
CA HIS A 298 -7.96 -4.84 -29.28
C HIS A 298 -7.64 -5.33 -30.70
N ASN A 299 -8.20 -4.72 -31.71
CA ASN A 299 -8.05 -5.13 -33.10
C ASN A 299 -8.32 -6.64 -33.33
N GLY A 300 -9.36 -7.17 -32.66
CA GLY A 300 -9.78 -8.57 -32.72
C GLY A 300 -8.86 -9.55 -32.00
N LYS A 301 -7.86 -9.07 -31.24
CA LYS A 301 -6.98 -9.88 -30.38
C LYS A 301 -7.27 -9.64 -28.93
N VAL A 302 -6.99 -10.65 -28.12
CA VAL A 302 -7.09 -10.54 -26.66
C VAL A 302 -5.84 -9.84 -26.13
N GLU A 303 -6.04 -8.71 -25.44
CA GLU A 303 -5.01 -8.01 -24.68
C GLU A 303 -5.24 -8.22 -23.18
N GLU A 304 -4.18 -8.65 -22.47
CA GLU A 304 -4.21 -8.84 -21.03
C GLU A 304 -4.30 -7.50 -20.29
N LEU A 305 -5.27 -7.34 -19.39
CA LEU A 305 -5.40 -6.19 -18.49
C LEU A 305 -4.80 -6.40 -17.10
N GLY A 306 -4.37 -7.60 -16.79
CA GLY A 306 -3.83 -7.98 -15.48
C GLY A 306 -4.61 -9.09 -14.79
N TYR A 307 -4.46 -9.20 -13.45
CA TYR A 307 -5.01 -10.32 -12.69
C TYR A 307 -5.84 -9.84 -11.51
N VAL A 308 -7.04 -10.41 -11.33
CA VAL A 308 -7.88 -10.19 -10.15
C VAL A 308 -7.80 -11.37 -9.19
N SER A 309 -7.55 -11.10 -7.90
CA SER A 309 -7.36 -12.15 -6.88
C SER A 309 -8.51 -12.28 -5.88
N GLY A 310 -9.30 -11.23 -5.69
CA GLY A 310 -10.34 -11.12 -4.67
C GLY A 310 -11.69 -11.80 -5.00
N VAL A 311 -11.72 -12.75 -5.92
CA VAL A 311 -12.93 -13.54 -6.25
C VAL A 311 -13.24 -14.54 -5.15
N ASN A 312 -14.53 -14.86 -4.97
CA ASN A 312 -14.94 -15.84 -3.97
C ASN A 312 -14.49 -17.27 -4.31
N ASP A 313 -14.55 -18.15 -3.33
CA ASP A 313 -14.08 -19.54 -3.46
C ASP A 313 -14.88 -20.35 -4.49
N GLU A 314 -16.20 -20.08 -4.60
CA GLU A 314 -17.09 -20.75 -5.56
C GLU A 314 -16.67 -20.46 -7.01
N ILE A 315 -16.35 -19.21 -7.32
CA ILE A 315 -15.85 -18.82 -8.66
C ILE A 315 -14.49 -19.46 -8.92
N LYS A 316 -13.58 -19.46 -7.93
CA LYS A 316 -12.25 -20.08 -8.07
C LYS A 316 -12.30 -21.56 -8.33
N GLN A 317 -13.25 -22.25 -7.69
CA GLN A 317 -13.52 -23.68 -7.92
C GLN A 317 -14.13 -23.89 -9.31
N ALA A 318 -15.20 -23.18 -9.61
CA ALA A 318 -15.97 -23.36 -10.84
C ALA A 318 -15.15 -23.11 -12.11
N ILE A 319 -14.21 -22.16 -12.07
CA ILE A 319 -13.31 -21.89 -13.20
C ILE A 319 -12.41 -23.08 -13.51
N VAL A 320 -11.97 -23.82 -12.49
CA VAL A 320 -11.15 -25.03 -12.68
C VAL A 320 -11.99 -26.21 -13.16
N GLU A 321 -13.20 -26.36 -12.63
CA GLU A 321 -14.10 -27.46 -12.95
C GLU A 321 -14.81 -27.29 -14.30
N GLU A 322 -15.18 -26.05 -14.67
CA GLU A 322 -15.91 -25.69 -15.88
C GLU A 322 -15.21 -24.58 -16.69
N PRO A 323 -13.95 -24.79 -17.14
CA PRO A 323 -13.14 -23.72 -17.74
C PRO A 323 -13.81 -23.09 -18.97
N ASN A 324 -14.51 -23.84 -19.79
CA ASN A 324 -15.18 -23.33 -20.98
C ASN A 324 -16.35 -22.38 -20.67
N LYS A 325 -16.98 -22.51 -19.50
CA LYS A 325 -18.09 -21.66 -19.08
C LYS A 325 -17.62 -20.25 -18.67
N TYR A 326 -16.38 -20.14 -18.20
CA TYR A 326 -15.82 -18.92 -17.66
C TYR A 326 -14.78 -18.27 -18.59
N SER A 327 -14.27 -19.00 -19.57
CA SER A 327 -13.40 -18.43 -20.61
C SER A 327 -14.20 -17.47 -21.47
N MET A 328 -13.63 -16.28 -21.69
CA MET A 328 -14.22 -15.20 -22.48
C MET A 328 -15.55 -14.66 -21.93
N ARG A 329 -15.83 -14.88 -20.64
CA ARG A 329 -17.05 -14.39 -20.00
C ARG A 329 -16.90 -12.95 -19.55
N PRO A 330 -17.78 -12.03 -20.02
CA PRO A 330 -17.74 -10.62 -19.63
C PRO A 330 -17.93 -10.44 -18.12
N CYS A 331 -17.20 -9.50 -17.57
CA CYS A 331 -17.29 -9.14 -16.16
C CYS A 331 -16.98 -7.67 -15.96
N LYS A 332 -17.49 -7.13 -14.86
CA LYS A 332 -17.15 -5.79 -14.37
C LYS A 332 -16.09 -5.92 -13.29
N VAL A 333 -15.06 -5.10 -13.41
CA VAL A 333 -14.06 -4.92 -12.35
C VAL A 333 -13.94 -3.45 -12.00
N THR A 334 -13.56 -3.17 -10.76
CA THR A 334 -13.10 -1.83 -10.37
C THR A 334 -11.59 -1.86 -10.20
N ALA A 335 -10.92 -0.79 -10.57
CA ALA A 335 -9.48 -0.67 -10.40
C ALA A 335 -9.09 0.75 -9.99
N MET A 336 -7.95 0.89 -9.32
CA MET A 336 -7.46 2.21 -8.91
C MET A 336 -7.12 3.09 -10.12
N GLU A 337 -6.40 2.52 -11.08
CA GLU A 337 -5.92 3.20 -12.28
C GLU A 337 -5.38 2.18 -13.29
N PHE A 338 -5.07 2.66 -14.49
CA PHE A 338 -4.24 1.93 -15.43
C PHE A 338 -2.76 2.31 -15.23
N THR A 339 -1.89 1.33 -15.32
CA THR A 339 -0.44 1.56 -15.42
C THR A 339 -0.07 2.11 -16.79
N ASP A 340 1.19 2.58 -16.96
CA ASP A 340 1.70 3.02 -18.27
C ASP A 340 1.60 1.91 -19.33
N ASP A 341 1.75 0.64 -18.90
CA ASP A 341 1.58 -0.56 -19.75
C ASP A 341 0.11 -0.94 -19.98
N LYS A 342 -0.84 -0.04 -19.68
CA LYS A 342 -2.28 -0.26 -19.84
C LYS A 342 -2.84 -1.44 -19.03
N LYS A 343 -2.18 -1.83 -17.93
CA LYS A 343 -2.67 -2.86 -17.00
C LYS A 343 -3.47 -2.23 -15.86
N LEU A 344 -4.42 -2.98 -15.33
CA LEU A 344 -5.21 -2.55 -14.16
C LEU A 344 -4.39 -2.66 -12.87
N ARG A 345 -4.31 -1.57 -12.12
CA ARG A 345 -3.70 -1.55 -10.79
C ARG A 345 -4.74 -1.90 -9.73
N HIS A 346 -4.47 -2.94 -8.95
CA HIS A 346 -5.36 -3.45 -7.89
C HIS A 346 -6.80 -3.72 -8.34
N PRO A 347 -7.03 -4.48 -9.41
CA PRO A 347 -8.38 -4.77 -9.84
C PRO A 347 -9.15 -5.58 -8.78
N ARG A 348 -10.44 -5.28 -8.66
CA ARG A 348 -11.39 -6.01 -7.83
C ARG A 348 -12.54 -6.49 -8.69
N PHE A 349 -12.87 -7.75 -8.59
CA PHE A 349 -14.03 -8.32 -9.27
C PHE A 349 -15.32 -7.78 -8.63
N VAL A 350 -16.24 -7.33 -9.46
CA VAL A 350 -17.56 -6.86 -9.03
C VAL A 350 -18.60 -7.91 -9.33
N GLU A 351 -18.81 -8.22 -10.61
CA GLU A 351 -19.86 -9.16 -11.06
C GLU A 351 -19.58 -9.67 -12.47
N PHE A 352 -20.25 -10.75 -12.86
CA PHE A 352 -20.35 -11.12 -14.26
C PHE A 352 -21.38 -10.24 -14.98
N ARG A 353 -21.13 -9.96 -16.25
CA ARG A 353 -21.96 -9.12 -17.12
C ARG A 353 -22.59 -9.99 -18.21
N ASP A 354 -23.65 -10.71 -17.82
CA ASP A 354 -24.37 -11.58 -18.77
C ASP A 354 -25.23 -10.79 -19.78
N ASP A 355 -25.30 -9.46 -19.60
CA ASP A 355 -25.92 -8.49 -20.50
C ASP A 355 -24.98 -7.96 -21.58
N LEU A 356 -23.69 -8.28 -21.53
CA LEU A 356 -22.68 -7.87 -22.50
C LEU A 356 -22.17 -9.05 -23.32
N ASN A 357 -21.78 -8.74 -24.56
CA ASN A 357 -20.98 -9.63 -25.40
C ASN A 357 -19.51 -9.31 -25.23
N ILE A 358 -18.63 -10.22 -25.67
CA ILE A 358 -17.19 -10.03 -25.58
C ILE A 358 -16.71 -8.82 -26.39
N GLU A 359 -17.38 -8.55 -27.51
CA GLU A 359 -17.12 -7.38 -28.39
C GLU A 359 -17.39 -6.05 -27.70
N ASP A 360 -18.22 -6.06 -26.64
CA ASP A 360 -18.47 -4.90 -25.82
C ASP A 360 -17.31 -4.56 -24.86
N CYS A 361 -16.43 -5.51 -24.62
CA CYS A 361 -15.23 -5.39 -23.79
C CYS A 361 -14.02 -5.10 -24.68
N ASN A 362 -13.93 -3.89 -25.22
CA ASN A 362 -12.91 -3.52 -26.18
C ASN A 362 -12.06 -2.34 -25.76
N TRP A 363 -10.91 -2.20 -26.41
CA TRP A 363 -9.89 -1.18 -26.14
C TRP A 363 -10.42 0.23 -26.31
N GLU A 364 -11.15 0.48 -27.38
CA GLU A 364 -11.62 1.80 -27.78
C GLU A 364 -12.58 2.40 -26.72
N LYS A 365 -13.40 1.57 -26.08
CA LYS A 365 -14.28 2.00 -24.98
C LYS A 365 -13.50 2.43 -23.74
N ILE A 366 -12.33 1.85 -23.50
CA ILE A 366 -11.54 2.08 -22.29
C ILE A 366 -10.52 3.19 -22.49
N PHE A 367 -9.84 3.20 -23.64
CA PHE A 367 -8.68 4.05 -23.90
C PHE A 367 -8.94 5.12 -24.97
N GLY A 368 -10.06 5.03 -25.69
CA GLY A 368 -10.35 5.86 -26.86
C GLY A 368 -9.79 5.29 -28.17
N GLU A 369 -10.15 5.89 -29.29
CA GLU A 369 -9.55 5.59 -30.59
C GLU A 369 -8.10 6.09 -30.60
N GLU A 370 -7.16 5.29 -31.13
CA GLU A 370 -5.77 5.69 -31.34
C GLU A 370 -5.61 6.69 -32.48
#